data_e27719513d4cda1954271a8f849e7849
#
_entry.id   e27719513d4cda1954271a8f849e7849
#
_cell.length_a   1.000
_cell.length_b   1.000
_cell.length_c   1.000
_cell.angle_alpha   90.00
_cell.angle_beta   90.00
_cell.angle_gamma   90.00
#
_symmetry.space_group_name_H-M   'P 1'
#
loop_
_entity.id
_entity.type
_entity.pdbx_description
1 polymer ?
#
loop_
_entity_poly.entity_id
_entity_poly.type
_entity_poly.pdbx_seq_one_letter_code
_entity_poly.pdbx_strand_id
1 'polypeptide(L)'
;MPEKKSDLLILYSTVDGHAKHICEYAQEKLSEKKEVVIASMEECGEYNVADFDEILIGASVRYGYHRKNVYQFVTSNKEELDKKKTAFFSLNLTARKPEKSTPETNPYIMKFLKKVDWEPTLQAVFAGRLDYPSLNCPNRLAILFIMAITNGPKDLSKVHDFTNWTKVDEMINSMKSL
;
A
#
# COMPACT_ATOMS: atom_id res chain seq x y z
N MET A 1 22.60 -21.20 17.24
CA MET A 1 22.91 -20.01 16.41
C MET A 1 21.67 -19.16 16.42
N PRO A 2 21.74 -17.87 16.63
CA PRO A 2 20.58 -17.04 16.37
C PRO A 2 20.20 -17.21 14.91
N GLU A 3 18.95 -17.57 14.63
CA GLU A 3 18.42 -17.58 13.28
C GLU A 3 18.69 -16.21 12.66
N LYS A 4 19.21 -16.20 11.44
CA LYS A 4 19.53 -14.97 10.72
C LYS A 4 18.24 -14.19 10.54
N LYS A 5 18.15 -13.06 11.20
CA LYS A 5 17.03 -12.15 11.16
C LYS A 5 16.99 -11.51 9.77
N SER A 6 15.91 -11.66 9.03
CA SER A 6 15.77 -10.96 7.75
C SER A 6 15.62 -9.46 7.99
N ASP A 7 16.18 -8.63 7.11
CA ASP A 7 16.23 -7.19 7.35
C ASP A 7 14.85 -6.53 7.20
N LEU A 8 14.08 -6.93 6.19
CA LEU A 8 12.83 -6.27 5.81
C LEU A 8 11.70 -7.28 5.55
N LEU A 9 10.56 -7.06 6.18
CA LEU A 9 9.29 -7.70 5.82
C LEU A 9 8.41 -6.75 5.01
N ILE A 10 8.01 -7.16 3.82
CA ILE A 10 7.02 -6.46 2.99
C ILE A 10 5.70 -7.23 3.05
N LEU A 11 4.65 -6.56 3.55
CA LEU A 11 3.29 -7.10 3.60
C LEU A 11 2.40 -6.32 2.63
N TYR A 12 1.70 -7.03 1.74
CA TYR A 12 0.75 -6.39 0.84
C TYR A 12 -0.69 -6.85 1.10
N SER A 13 -1.63 -5.90 1.04
CA SER A 13 -3.06 -6.16 0.99
C SER A 13 -3.63 -5.60 -0.31
N THR A 14 -4.09 -6.49 -1.17
CA THR A 14 -4.55 -6.13 -2.52
C THR A 14 -5.86 -6.80 -2.86
N VAL A 15 -6.67 -6.18 -3.74
CA VAL A 15 -7.86 -6.78 -4.33
C VAL A 15 -7.61 -7.09 -5.80
N ASP A 16 -7.02 -6.13 -6.52
CA ASP A 16 -6.83 -6.18 -7.97
C ASP A 16 -5.37 -6.45 -8.36
N GLY A 17 -4.53 -6.89 -7.41
CA GLY A 17 -3.12 -7.24 -7.63
C GLY A 17 -2.15 -6.05 -7.72
N HIS A 18 -2.61 -4.81 -7.80
CA HIS A 18 -1.72 -3.68 -8.07
C HIS A 18 -0.86 -3.29 -6.86
N ALA A 19 -1.38 -3.36 -5.63
CA ALA A 19 -0.55 -3.14 -4.44
C ALA A 19 0.54 -4.22 -4.31
N LYS A 20 0.24 -5.47 -4.67
CA LYS A 20 1.23 -6.55 -4.76
C LYS A 20 2.32 -6.19 -5.76
N HIS A 21 1.96 -5.74 -6.96
CA HIS A 21 2.92 -5.36 -8.00
C HIS A 21 3.88 -4.25 -7.54
N ILE A 22 3.39 -3.23 -6.83
CA ILE A 22 4.25 -2.18 -6.26
C ILE A 22 5.18 -2.77 -5.18
N CYS A 23 4.69 -3.67 -4.34
CA CYS A 23 5.50 -4.34 -3.33
C CYS A 23 6.57 -5.26 -3.94
N GLU A 24 6.27 -5.99 -5.00
CA GLU A 24 7.23 -6.81 -5.74
C GLU A 24 8.32 -5.95 -6.39
N TYR A 25 7.95 -4.81 -6.96
CA TYR A 25 8.91 -3.84 -7.49
C TYR A 25 9.82 -3.28 -6.37
N ALA A 26 9.24 -2.96 -5.21
CA ALA A 26 10.03 -2.52 -4.06
C ALA A 26 10.96 -3.64 -3.56
N GLN A 27 10.50 -4.89 -3.50
CA GLN A 27 11.32 -6.04 -3.14
C GLN A 27 12.54 -6.15 -4.07
N GLU A 28 12.33 -6.11 -5.39
CA GLU A 28 13.42 -6.20 -6.38
C GLU A 28 14.51 -5.14 -6.11
N LYS A 29 14.10 -3.88 -5.91
CA LYS A 29 15.03 -2.77 -5.68
C LYS A 29 15.72 -2.77 -4.32
N LEU A 30 15.05 -3.29 -3.28
CA LEU A 30 15.60 -3.33 -1.92
C LEU A 30 16.47 -4.57 -1.68
N SER A 31 16.19 -5.67 -2.39
CA SER A 31 16.96 -6.93 -2.28
C SER A 31 18.43 -6.81 -2.75
N GLU A 32 18.77 -5.72 -3.44
CA GLU A 32 20.16 -5.39 -3.78
C GLU A 32 21.05 -5.17 -2.53
N LYS A 33 20.45 -4.79 -1.39
CA LYS A 33 21.17 -4.38 -0.18
C LYS A 33 20.68 -5.05 1.10
N LYS A 34 19.49 -5.63 1.09
CA LYS A 34 18.79 -6.15 2.28
C LYS A 34 18.26 -7.55 1.99
N GLU A 35 18.15 -8.37 3.04
CA GLU A 35 17.40 -9.62 2.95
C GLU A 35 15.91 -9.31 3.11
N VAL A 36 15.14 -9.49 2.03
CA VAL A 36 13.74 -9.05 1.94
C VAL A 36 12.80 -10.25 1.84
N VAL A 37 11.86 -10.33 2.77
CA VAL A 37 10.73 -11.25 2.73
C VAL A 37 9.49 -10.49 2.26
N ILE A 38 8.74 -11.05 1.31
CA ILE A 38 7.46 -10.52 0.87
C ILE A 38 6.36 -11.54 1.11
N ALA A 39 5.24 -11.10 1.68
CA ALA A 39 4.08 -11.94 1.94
C ALA A 39 2.76 -11.19 1.77
N SER A 40 1.71 -11.94 1.53
CA SER A 40 0.35 -11.42 1.57
C SER A 40 -0.07 -11.12 3.01
N MET A 41 -0.92 -10.12 3.20
CA MET A 41 -1.51 -9.83 4.51
C MET A 41 -2.38 -10.98 5.04
N GLU A 42 -2.82 -11.89 4.18
CA GLU A 42 -3.51 -13.13 4.56
C GLU A 42 -2.55 -14.14 5.23
N GLU A 43 -1.26 -14.09 4.88
CA GLU A 43 -0.20 -14.98 5.38
C GLU A 43 0.59 -14.33 6.53
N CYS A 44 0.23 -13.13 6.96
CA CYS A 44 0.99 -12.38 7.96
C CYS A 44 1.17 -13.10 9.31
N GLY A 45 0.28 -14.04 9.64
CA GLY A 45 0.38 -14.87 10.84
C GLY A 45 1.54 -15.87 10.85
N GLU A 46 2.18 -16.11 9.71
CA GLU A 46 3.36 -16.96 9.58
C GLU A 46 4.65 -16.21 9.97
N TYR A 47 4.59 -14.89 10.11
CA TYR A 47 5.73 -14.04 10.36
C TYR A 47 5.61 -13.31 11.70
N ASN A 48 6.65 -13.40 12.52
CA ASN A 48 6.75 -12.60 13.74
C ASN A 48 7.41 -11.25 13.39
N VAL A 49 6.70 -10.16 13.61
CA VAL A 49 7.21 -8.79 13.36
C VAL A 49 8.52 -8.52 14.10
N ALA A 50 8.71 -9.15 15.28
CA ALA A 50 9.94 -8.99 16.07
C ALA A 50 11.21 -9.49 15.35
N ASP A 51 11.06 -10.39 14.37
CA ASP A 51 12.19 -11.00 13.65
C ASP A 51 12.74 -10.13 12.51
N PHE A 52 12.15 -8.96 12.28
CA PHE A 52 12.56 -8.04 11.22
C PHE A 52 12.96 -6.68 11.80
N ASP A 53 13.90 -6.01 11.17
CA ASP A 53 14.32 -4.66 11.57
C ASP A 53 13.46 -3.58 10.92
N GLU A 54 12.95 -3.85 9.73
CA GLU A 54 12.11 -2.94 8.96
C GLU A 54 10.82 -3.62 8.49
N ILE A 55 9.74 -2.85 8.41
CA ILE A 55 8.44 -3.35 7.91
C ILE A 55 7.89 -2.37 6.87
N LEU A 56 7.56 -2.86 5.67
CA LEU A 56 6.79 -2.13 4.67
C LEU A 56 5.38 -2.74 4.56
N ILE A 57 4.36 -1.94 4.70
CA ILE A 57 2.97 -2.35 4.48
C ILE A 57 2.40 -1.57 3.29
N GLY A 58 2.00 -2.29 2.24
CA GLY A 58 1.30 -1.74 1.10
C GLY A 58 -0.15 -2.17 1.07
N ALA A 59 -1.09 -1.22 1.08
CA ALA A 59 -2.51 -1.56 1.16
C ALA A 59 -3.38 -0.77 0.19
N SER A 60 -4.20 -1.49 -0.59
CA SER A 60 -5.21 -0.89 -1.45
C SER A 60 -6.48 -0.52 -0.68
N VAL A 61 -7.12 0.56 -1.15
CA VAL A 61 -8.43 1.01 -0.66
C VAL A 61 -9.53 0.44 -1.55
N ARG A 62 -10.56 -0.13 -0.93
CA ARG A 62 -11.79 -0.56 -1.60
C ARG A 62 -13.01 -0.02 -0.84
N TYR A 63 -13.96 0.56 -1.54
CA TYR A 63 -15.17 1.17 -0.95
C TYR A 63 -14.87 2.19 0.18
N GLY A 64 -13.77 2.95 0.04
CA GLY A 64 -13.39 3.98 1.01
C GLY A 64 -12.63 3.51 2.25
N TYR A 65 -12.20 2.24 2.29
CA TYR A 65 -11.48 1.65 3.43
C TYR A 65 -10.34 0.73 2.96
N HIS A 66 -9.31 0.62 3.78
CA HIS A 66 -8.38 -0.50 3.69
C HIS A 66 -9.07 -1.78 4.19
N ARG A 67 -8.57 -2.94 3.81
CA ARG A 67 -9.15 -4.21 4.24
C ARG A 67 -9.01 -4.44 5.74
N LYS A 68 -9.96 -5.16 6.32
CA LYS A 68 -10.04 -5.40 7.77
C LYS A 68 -8.76 -6.03 8.34
N ASN A 69 -8.12 -6.94 7.59
CA ASN A 69 -6.89 -7.61 8.02
C ASN A 69 -5.73 -6.62 8.22
N VAL A 70 -5.66 -5.53 7.46
CA VAL A 70 -4.64 -4.48 7.64
C VAL A 70 -4.83 -3.77 8.98
N TYR A 71 -6.08 -3.39 9.30
CA TYR A 71 -6.40 -2.81 10.62
C TYR A 71 -6.04 -3.76 11.77
N GLN A 72 -6.43 -5.02 11.65
CA GLN A 72 -6.16 -6.04 12.66
C GLN A 72 -4.67 -6.24 12.86
N PHE A 73 -3.90 -6.40 11.78
CA PHE A 73 -2.45 -6.59 11.85
C PHE A 73 -1.76 -5.41 12.54
N VAL A 74 -2.03 -4.18 12.10
CA VAL A 74 -1.39 -2.99 12.69
C VAL A 74 -1.77 -2.84 14.15
N THR A 75 -3.05 -3.00 14.51
CA THR A 75 -3.50 -2.87 15.90
C THR A 75 -2.87 -3.95 16.81
N SER A 76 -2.80 -5.20 16.33
CA SER A 76 -2.25 -6.31 17.14
C SER A 76 -0.73 -6.26 17.29
N ASN A 77 -0.03 -5.60 16.36
CA ASN A 77 1.44 -5.51 16.37
C ASN A 77 1.96 -4.10 16.66
N LYS A 78 1.08 -3.18 17.10
CA LYS A 78 1.43 -1.76 17.25
C LYS A 78 2.68 -1.54 18.09
N GLU A 79 2.79 -2.17 19.25
CA GLU A 79 3.92 -2.02 20.17
C GLU A 79 5.26 -2.43 19.53
N GLU A 80 5.26 -3.44 18.67
CA GLU A 80 6.46 -3.85 17.93
C GLU A 80 6.72 -2.95 16.72
N LEU A 81 5.68 -2.56 15.99
CA LEU A 81 5.81 -1.64 14.86
C LEU A 81 6.36 -0.26 15.29
N ASP A 82 5.97 0.24 16.46
CA ASP A 82 6.44 1.51 17.00
C ASP A 82 7.94 1.51 17.36
N LYS A 83 8.56 0.33 17.53
CA LYS A 83 9.99 0.16 17.82
C LYS A 83 10.85 0.01 16.57
N LYS A 84 10.23 -0.12 15.40
CA LYS A 84 10.91 -0.46 14.14
C LYS A 84 10.88 0.68 13.14
N LYS A 85 11.72 0.58 12.14
CA LYS A 85 11.64 1.43 10.95
C LYS A 85 10.51 0.92 10.07
N THR A 86 9.47 1.72 9.94
CA THR A 86 8.26 1.29 9.24
C THR A 86 7.91 2.21 8.09
N ALA A 87 7.39 1.62 7.01
CA ALA A 87 6.83 2.34 5.89
C ALA A 87 5.40 1.85 5.61
N PHE A 88 4.51 2.77 5.30
CA PHE A 88 3.15 2.47 4.90
C PHE A 88 2.78 3.24 3.63
N PHE A 89 2.25 2.55 2.63
CA PHE A 89 1.62 3.23 1.51
C PHE A 89 0.15 2.84 1.33
N SER A 90 -0.67 3.85 1.02
CA SER A 90 -2.06 3.68 0.65
C SER A 90 -2.23 3.80 -0.85
N LEU A 91 -2.79 2.77 -1.48
CA LEU A 91 -3.08 2.74 -2.91
C LEU A 91 -4.57 3.01 -3.15
N ASN A 92 -4.89 4.12 -3.80
CA ASN A 92 -6.28 4.48 -4.07
C ASN A 92 -6.45 5.40 -5.28
N LEU A 93 -7.57 5.30 -6.00
CA LEU A 93 -7.86 6.10 -7.20
C LEU A 93 -8.00 7.61 -6.93
N THR A 94 -8.32 8.00 -5.70
CA THR A 94 -8.47 9.41 -5.32
C THR A 94 -7.14 10.15 -5.38
N ALA A 95 -6.03 9.44 -5.15
CA ALA A 95 -4.67 9.97 -5.21
C ALA A 95 -4.21 10.40 -6.62
N ARG A 96 -5.00 10.12 -7.68
CA ARG A 96 -4.76 10.69 -9.01
C ARG A 96 -4.95 12.21 -9.06
N LYS A 97 -5.67 12.78 -8.07
CA LYS A 97 -5.88 14.21 -7.94
C LYS A 97 -4.70 14.83 -7.17
N PRO A 98 -4.02 15.84 -7.71
CA PRO A 98 -2.85 16.45 -7.07
C PRO A 98 -3.10 16.85 -5.61
N GLU A 99 -4.28 17.45 -5.33
CA GLU A 99 -4.67 17.90 -3.99
C GLU A 99 -4.95 16.76 -2.98
N LYS A 100 -4.90 15.50 -3.44
CA LYS A 100 -5.12 14.29 -2.60
C LYS A 100 -4.03 13.24 -2.79
N SER A 101 -2.89 13.66 -3.28
CA SER A 101 -1.79 12.75 -3.67
C SER A 101 -0.67 12.67 -2.64
N THR A 102 -0.87 13.21 -1.44
CA THR A 102 0.10 13.15 -0.32
C THR A 102 -0.54 12.55 0.92
N PRO A 103 0.24 12.03 1.87
CA PRO A 103 -0.28 11.47 3.13
C PRO A 103 -1.15 12.46 3.92
N GLU A 104 -0.76 13.73 3.95
CA GLU A 104 -1.42 14.80 4.71
C GLU A 104 -2.76 15.23 4.10
N THR A 105 -2.96 14.96 2.83
CA THR A 105 -4.16 15.41 2.10
C THR A 105 -5.07 14.28 1.66
N ASN A 106 -4.59 13.03 1.69
CA ASN A 106 -5.38 11.90 1.28
C ASN A 106 -6.28 11.38 2.42
N PRO A 107 -7.61 11.40 2.24
CA PRO A 107 -8.53 11.09 3.33
C PRO A 107 -8.46 9.64 3.82
N TYR A 108 -8.01 8.71 2.97
CA TYR A 108 -8.01 7.29 3.32
C TYR A 108 -6.84 6.91 4.21
N ILE A 109 -5.63 7.39 3.92
CA ILE A 109 -4.46 7.15 4.77
C ILE A 109 -4.63 7.86 6.11
N MET A 110 -5.07 9.13 6.10
CA MET A 110 -5.33 9.89 7.32
C MET A 110 -6.34 9.18 8.24
N LYS A 111 -7.47 8.72 7.67
CA LYS A 111 -8.50 7.99 8.41
C LYS A 111 -7.97 6.67 8.97
N PHE A 112 -7.17 5.95 8.20
CA PHE A 112 -6.57 4.69 8.61
C PHE A 112 -5.62 4.89 9.78
N LEU A 113 -4.60 5.74 9.62
CA LEU A 113 -3.57 5.99 10.64
C LEU A 113 -4.18 6.51 11.94
N LYS A 114 -5.14 7.43 11.86
CA LYS A 114 -5.88 7.92 13.02
C LYS A 114 -6.64 6.81 13.74
N LYS A 115 -7.24 5.86 12.98
CA LYS A 115 -8.05 4.78 13.57
C LYS A 115 -7.21 3.74 14.29
N VAL A 116 -6.01 3.42 13.76
CA VAL A 116 -5.09 2.46 14.36
C VAL A 116 -4.11 3.10 15.34
N ASP A 117 -4.14 4.43 15.47
CA ASP A 117 -3.24 5.23 16.33
C ASP A 117 -1.77 4.86 16.09
N TRP A 118 -1.35 4.85 14.80
CA TRP A 118 -0.01 4.45 14.38
C TRP A 118 0.61 5.50 13.46
N GLU A 119 1.90 5.77 13.68
CA GLU A 119 2.67 6.74 12.90
C GLU A 119 3.91 6.06 12.30
N PRO A 120 3.81 5.50 11.08
CA PRO A 120 4.96 4.89 10.42
C PRO A 120 6.03 5.93 10.08
N THR A 121 7.30 5.50 10.09
CA THR A 121 8.47 6.34 9.80
C THR A 121 8.37 6.98 8.41
N LEU A 122 7.89 6.23 7.43
CA LEU A 122 7.63 6.71 6.07
C LEU A 122 6.17 6.48 5.70
N GLN A 123 5.57 7.48 5.09
CA GLN A 123 4.21 7.42 4.60
C GLN A 123 4.16 7.80 3.12
N ALA A 124 3.40 7.07 2.32
CA ALA A 124 3.22 7.38 0.92
C ALA A 124 1.77 7.14 0.46
N VAL A 125 1.38 7.82 -0.60
CA VAL A 125 0.10 7.62 -1.26
C VAL A 125 0.33 7.51 -2.76
N PHE A 126 -0.17 6.42 -3.34
CA PHE A 126 -0.06 6.18 -4.77
C PHE A 126 -1.45 6.11 -5.40
N ALA A 127 -1.56 6.67 -6.60
CA ALA A 127 -2.74 6.47 -7.43
C ALA A 127 -2.73 5.04 -7.96
N GLY A 128 -3.89 4.41 -7.96
CA GLY A 128 -4.04 3.04 -8.39
C GLY A 128 -4.28 2.89 -9.89
N ARG A 129 -4.42 1.66 -10.32
CA ARG A 129 -4.82 1.27 -11.67
C ARG A 129 -6.34 1.04 -11.70
N LEU A 130 -6.98 1.50 -12.74
CA LEU A 130 -8.39 1.26 -13.03
C LEU A 130 -8.51 0.35 -14.26
N ASP A 131 -8.86 -0.89 -14.01
CA ASP A 131 -9.03 -1.92 -15.04
C ASP A 131 -10.53 -2.13 -15.29
N TYR A 132 -11.11 -1.32 -16.17
CA TYR A 132 -12.53 -1.44 -16.51
C TYR A 132 -12.91 -2.81 -17.09
N PRO A 133 -12.13 -3.42 -17.99
CA PRO A 133 -12.43 -4.75 -18.53
C PRO A 133 -12.63 -5.84 -17.47
N SER A 134 -11.85 -5.81 -16.38
CA SER A 134 -11.92 -6.80 -15.30
C SER A 134 -13.04 -6.55 -14.28
N LEU A 135 -13.70 -5.39 -14.33
CA LEU A 135 -14.78 -5.08 -13.40
C LEU A 135 -16.08 -5.77 -13.82
N ASN A 136 -16.79 -6.33 -12.85
CA ASN A 136 -18.17 -6.77 -13.06
C ASN A 136 -19.11 -5.57 -13.33
N CYS A 137 -20.27 -5.82 -13.95
CA CYS A 137 -21.20 -4.78 -14.39
C CYS A 137 -21.57 -3.75 -13.29
N PRO A 138 -21.97 -4.13 -12.05
CA PRO A 138 -22.34 -3.14 -11.04
C PRO A 138 -21.18 -2.29 -10.59
N ASN A 139 -19.97 -2.85 -10.42
CA ASN A 139 -18.78 -2.11 -10.06
C ASN A 139 -18.33 -1.17 -11.18
N ARG A 140 -18.44 -1.61 -12.43
CA ARG A 140 -18.13 -0.79 -13.62
C ARG A 140 -19.01 0.44 -13.69
N LEU A 141 -20.32 0.29 -13.48
CA LEU A 141 -21.27 1.40 -13.47
C LEU A 141 -21.02 2.37 -12.32
N ALA A 142 -20.78 1.85 -11.11
CA ALA A 142 -20.50 2.68 -9.93
C ALA A 142 -19.22 3.50 -10.13
N ILE A 143 -18.15 2.89 -10.64
CA ILE A 143 -16.89 3.60 -10.89
C ILE A 143 -17.04 4.58 -12.06
N LEU A 144 -17.77 4.22 -13.13
CA LEU A 144 -18.05 5.13 -14.22
C LEU A 144 -18.78 6.39 -13.74
N PHE A 145 -19.76 6.23 -12.85
CA PHE A 145 -20.47 7.33 -12.25
C PHE A 145 -19.52 8.25 -11.43
N ILE A 146 -18.65 7.64 -10.60
CA ILE A 146 -17.62 8.38 -9.85
C ILE A 146 -16.68 9.12 -10.81
N MET A 147 -16.22 8.48 -11.88
CA MET A 147 -15.36 9.09 -12.86
C MET A 147 -16.06 10.21 -13.64
N ALA A 148 -17.36 10.08 -13.89
CA ALA A 148 -18.15 11.15 -14.52
C ALA A 148 -18.21 12.41 -13.66
N ILE A 149 -18.44 12.28 -12.36
CA ILE A 149 -18.50 13.39 -11.40
C ILE A 149 -17.12 14.02 -11.16
N THR A 150 -16.07 13.19 -11.21
CA THR A 150 -14.70 13.59 -10.83
C THR A 150 -13.79 13.87 -12.03
N ASN A 151 -14.36 14.04 -13.24
CA ASN A 151 -13.62 14.25 -14.49
C ASN A 151 -12.52 13.20 -14.74
N GLY A 152 -12.80 11.95 -14.41
CA GLY A 152 -11.90 10.82 -14.67
C GLY A 152 -12.15 10.17 -16.04
N PRO A 153 -11.31 9.21 -16.44
CA PRO A 153 -11.45 8.50 -17.70
C PRO A 153 -12.73 7.64 -17.74
N LYS A 154 -13.38 7.63 -18.89
CA LYS A 154 -14.66 6.94 -19.12
C LYS A 154 -14.57 5.84 -20.20
N ASP A 155 -13.39 5.61 -20.73
CA ASP A 155 -13.18 4.56 -21.75
C ASP A 155 -13.16 3.19 -21.06
N LEU A 156 -14.29 2.48 -21.18
CA LEU A 156 -14.51 1.18 -20.55
C LEU A 156 -13.72 0.03 -21.20
N SER A 157 -13.11 0.28 -22.35
CA SER A 157 -12.33 -0.72 -23.08
C SER A 157 -10.86 -0.78 -22.63
N LYS A 158 -10.43 0.18 -21.81
CA LYS A 158 -9.02 0.37 -21.45
C LYS A 158 -8.76 0.17 -19.96
N VAL A 159 -7.49 -0.16 -19.71
CA VAL A 159 -6.87 -0.06 -18.39
C VAL A 159 -6.23 1.31 -18.28
N HIS A 160 -6.54 2.01 -17.20
CA HIS A 160 -5.96 3.32 -16.88
C HIS A 160 -5.04 3.18 -15.66
N ASP A 161 -3.74 3.32 -15.87
CA ASP A 161 -2.75 3.33 -14.80
C ASP A 161 -2.39 4.78 -14.46
N PHE A 162 -2.64 5.17 -13.21
CA PHE A 162 -2.34 6.50 -12.67
C PHE A 162 -1.12 6.49 -11.74
N THR A 163 -0.43 5.36 -11.65
CA THR A 163 0.70 5.20 -10.74
C THR A 163 1.85 6.12 -11.15
N ASN A 164 2.26 6.99 -10.25
CA ASN A 164 3.47 7.77 -10.41
C ASN A 164 4.67 6.96 -9.89
N TRP A 165 5.36 6.27 -10.79
CA TRP A 165 6.51 5.43 -10.45
C TRP A 165 7.69 6.22 -9.89
N THR A 166 7.85 7.49 -10.23
CA THR A 166 8.85 8.36 -9.60
C THR A 166 8.61 8.49 -8.09
N LYS A 167 7.35 8.66 -7.67
CA LYS A 167 7.02 8.67 -6.23
C LYS A 167 7.24 7.31 -5.55
N VAL A 168 7.05 6.22 -6.27
CA VAL A 168 7.36 4.87 -5.77
C VAL A 168 8.87 4.75 -5.55
N ASP A 169 9.67 5.17 -6.53
CA ASP A 169 11.14 5.18 -6.41
C ASP A 169 11.63 6.09 -5.29
N GLU A 170 11.01 7.25 -5.08
CA GLU A 170 11.32 8.16 -3.96
C GLU A 170 11.11 7.47 -2.60
N MET A 171 10.00 6.77 -2.43
CA MET A 171 9.72 6.00 -1.21
C MET A 171 10.77 4.89 -1.02
N ILE A 172 11.07 4.12 -2.08
CA ILE A 172 12.06 3.04 -2.03
C ILE A 172 13.45 3.58 -1.68
N ASN A 173 13.86 4.70 -2.29
CA ASN A 173 15.13 5.35 -1.98
C ASN A 173 15.20 5.86 -0.54
N SER A 174 14.09 6.38 -0.01
CA SER A 174 13.99 6.75 1.40
C SER A 174 14.15 5.53 2.31
N MET A 175 13.58 4.38 1.94
CA MET A 175 13.76 3.12 2.67
C MET A 175 15.19 2.58 2.61
N LYS A 176 15.93 2.81 1.51
CA LYS A 176 17.36 2.44 1.41
C LYS A 176 18.23 3.22 2.41
N SER A 177 17.74 4.34 2.90
CA SER A 177 18.43 5.26 3.82
C SER A 177 17.97 5.12 5.27
N LEU A 178 16.98 4.29 5.56
CA LEU A 178 16.55 3.95 6.92
C LEU A 178 17.57 3.04 7.60
#